data_40a5ee3bbc20a8a57298008362a919cd
#
_entry.id   40a5ee3bbc20a8a57298008362a919cd
#
_cell.length_a   1.000
_cell.length_b   1.000
_cell.length_c   1.000
_cell.angle_alpha   90.00
_cell.angle_beta   90.00
_cell.angle_gamma   90.00
#
_symmetry.space_group_name_H-M   'P 1'
#
loop_
_entity.id
_entity.type
_entity.pdbx_description
1 polymer ?
#
loop_
_entity_poly.entity_id
_entity_poly.type
_entity_poly.pdbx_seq_one_letter_code
_entity_poly.pdbx_strand_id
1 'polypeptide(L)'
;ITVAGVTPTGYNGTFNCTVTTSTNFTYALSGSLAAGTGGVYTPEDVSELVAMATTFFAQGSGLSCYVLELGAGNATDGATALQAYITANPNSNYVAGATGYFYAYLVPRTWDGNATFLAMLASYESTTAKTYFFITTTLATYTSYTNLMKCAFTLIESPSFGVYSANALTAATYSGGFVTATTTTSHGVVPGNWFTIAGCTPAGYNGTFLALAGTTGNTLVYAVSSNPGAETILGTLVANLYANSAIPSTEFSIASAFYRLLQYNPSASNRVAPFAFGYVFGVTPFPTRGNNALLTTLKAANTNIIGTGAEGGISNTIILWGTTEDGHDFTYWYSVDWVQINSDEMISNAIINGSNNPQNPLYYDQNGINRLQAVEQVVMNNAIAFGLALAPVTVTATPFATYVSQNPTDYPAGIYRGLAVSYTPQRGFIQIVFYVNVTSFPAAG
;
A
#
# COMPACT_ATOMS: atom_id res chain seq x y z
N ILE A 1 21.75 -13.33 -9.40
CA ILE A 1 21.98 -12.47 -10.56
C ILE A 1 21.13 -12.90 -11.74
N THR A 2 20.64 -11.95 -12.50
CA THR A 2 20.03 -12.21 -13.80
C THR A 2 21.02 -11.84 -14.90
N VAL A 3 21.28 -12.78 -15.81
CA VAL A 3 22.17 -12.61 -16.98
C VAL A 3 21.31 -12.61 -18.23
N ALA A 4 21.50 -11.61 -19.10
CA ALA A 4 20.73 -11.47 -20.33
C ALA A 4 21.60 -10.98 -21.51
N GLY A 5 21.20 -11.31 -22.75
CA GLY A 5 21.88 -10.84 -23.96
C GLY A 5 23.21 -11.51 -24.27
N VAL A 6 23.58 -12.57 -23.54
CA VAL A 6 24.80 -13.36 -23.86
C VAL A 6 24.52 -14.31 -25.01
N THR A 7 25.49 -14.44 -25.89
CA THR A 7 25.49 -15.45 -26.96
C THR A 7 26.62 -16.45 -26.72
N PRO A 8 26.38 -17.77 -26.68
CA PRO A 8 25.09 -18.47 -26.86
C PRO A 8 24.11 -18.24 -25.69
N THR A 9 22.83 -18.35 -25.98
CA THR A 9 21.73 -18.00 -25.05
C THR A 9 21.64 -18.87 -23.79
N GLY A 10 22.32 -20.01 -23.76
CA GLY A 10 22.40 -20.88 -22.58
C GLY A 10 23.08 -20.25 -21.35
N TYR A 11 23.71 -19.11 -21.50
CA TYR A 11 24.22 -18.30 -20.39
C TYR A 11 23.16 -17.40 -19.75
N ASN A 12 22.03 -17.17 -20.45
CA ASN A 12 21.01 -16.25 -19.97
C ASN A 12 20.06 -16.94 -18.98
N GLY A 13 19.68 -16.22 -17.95
CA GLY A 13 18.79 -16.71 -16.90
C GLY A 13 19.10 -16.08 -15.55
N THR A 14 18.36 -16.49 -14.53
CA THR A 14 18.59 -16.11 -13.14
C THR A 14 19.34 -17.25 -12.41
N PHE A 15 20.45 -16.89 -11.78
CA PHE A 15 21.37 -17.85 -11.18
C PHE A 15 21.84 -17.41 -9.79
N ASN A 16 22.05 -18.39 -8.91
CA ASN A 16 22.87 -18.17 -7.72
C ASN A 16 24.32 -18.02 -8.12
N CYS A 17 24.97 -16.95 -7.71
CA CYS A 17 26.35 -16.69 -8.04
C CYS A 17 27.25 -16.66 -6.80
N THR A 18 28.53 -16.93 -7.02
CA THR A 18 29.59 -16.67 -6.04
C THR A 18 30.48 -15.54 -6.56
N VAL A 19 30.55 -14.45 -5.82
CA VAL A 19 31.45 -13.34 -6.14
C VAL A 19 32.89 -13.76 -5.78
N THR A 20 33.75 -13.77 -6.78
CA THR A 20 35.18 -14.19 -6.61
C THR A 20 36.13 -13.01 -6.46
N THR A 21 35.81 -11.87 -7.09
CA THR A 21 36.51 -10.60 -6.95
C THR A 21 35.54 -9.44 -7.08
N SER A 22 35.97 -8.20 -6.93
CA SER A 22 35.15 -7.01 -7.15
C SER A 22 34.62 -6.87 -8.60
N THR A 23 35.15 -7.63 -9.55
CA THR A 23 34.81 -7.58 -10.98
C THR A 23 34.35 -8.92 -11.58
N ASN A 24 34.47 -10.02 -10.82
CA ASN A 24 34.15 -11.36 -11.32
C ASN A 24 33.21 -12.12 -10.39
N PHE A 25 32.32 -12.84 -10.98
CA PHE A 25 31.46 -13.81 -10.30
C PHE A 25 31.37 -15.11 -11.12
N THR A 26 31.01 -16.19 -10.46
CA THR A 26 30.76 -17.49 -11.08
C THR A 26 29.36 -17.97 -10.75
N TYR A 27 28.74 -18.69 -11.68
CA TYR A 27 27.45 -19.36 -11.49
C TYR A 27 27.42 -20.71 -12.21
N ALA A 28 26.60 -21.61 -11.72
CA ALA A 28 26.51 -22.96 -12.26
C ALA A 28 25.59 -23.01 -13.48
N LEU A 29 26.05 -23.70 -14.52
CA LEU A 29 25.24 -24.01 -15.72
C LEU A 29 25.12 -25.52 -15.88
N SER A 30 24.00 -25.98 -16.40
CA SER A 30 23.81 -27.36 -16.80
C SER A 30 24.33 -27.55 -18.24
N GLY A 31 25.47 -28.20 -18.39
CA GLY A 31 26.07 -28.50 -19.69
C GLY A 31 27.32 -27.64 -20.01
N SER A 32 27.97 -27.97 -21.12
CA SER A 32 29.12 -27.24 -21.65
C SER A 32 28.69 -26.33 -22.77
N LEU A 33 28.95 -25.05 -22.65
CA LEU A 33 28.67 -24.06 -23.68
C LEU A 33 29.98 -23.54 -24.29
N ALA A 34 29.94 -23.11 -25.54
CA ALA A 34 31.05 -22.36 -26.15
C ALA A 34 31.24 -21.03 -25.41
N ALA A 35 32.44 -20.44 -25.49
CA ALA A 35 32.70 -19.16 -24.86
C ALA A 35 31.64 -18.10 -25.22
N GLY A 36 31.07 -17.48 -24.22
CA GLY A 36 30.04 -16.46 -24.36
C GLY A 36 30.60 -15.09 -24.76
N THR A 37 29.83 -14.33 -25.51
CA THR A 37 30.15 -12.94 -25.86
C THR A 37 28.94 -12.04 -25.64
N GLY A 38 29.19 -10.77 -25.29
CA GLY A 38 28.16 -9.79 -25.00
C GLY A 38 27.44 -10.04 -23.69
N GLY A 39 26.27 -9.45 -23.56
CA GLY A 39 25.38 -9.59 -22.41
C GLY A 39 25.61 -8.56 -21.29
N VAL A 40 24.62 -8.49 -20.43
CA VAL A 40 24.60 -7.68 -19.21
C VAL A 40 24.17 -8.57 -18.06
N TYR A 41 24.61 -8.25 -16.86
CA TYR A 41 24.08 -8.87 -15.65
C TYR A 41 23.39 -7.82 -14.78
N THR A 42 22.33 -8.21 -14.13
CA THR A 42 21.66 -7.42 -13.12
C THR A 42 21.84 -8.14 -11.78
N PRO A 43 22.51 -7.54 -10.81
CA PRO A 43 22.56 -8.09 -9.48
C PRO A 43 21.15 -8.01 -8.88
N GLU A 44 20.68 -9.10 -8.33
CA GLU A 44 19.49 -9.08 -7.51
C GLU A 44 19.88 -8.62 -6.11
N ASP A 45 19.49 -7.43 -5.75
CA ASP A 45 19.64 -6.94 -4.39
C ASP A 45 18.51 -7.49 -3.53
N VAL A 46 18.80 -8.53 -2.76
CA VAL A 46 17.87 -9.13 -1.80
C VAL A 46 17.77 -8.34 -0.49
N SER A 47 18.50 -7.26 -0.33
CA SER A 47 18.54 -6.46 0.91
C SER A 47 17.16 -5.92 1.25
N GLU A 48 16.38 -5.50 0.27
CA GLU A 48 15.01 -5.02 0.47
C GLU A 48 14.06 -6.15 0.92
N LEU A 49 14.17 -7.33 0.30
CA LEU A 49 13.40 -8.51 0.73
C LEU A 49 13.76 -8.93 2.17
N VAL A 50 15.04 -8.84 2.54
CA VAL A 50 15.47 -9.09 3.92
C VAL A 50 14.88 -8.04 4.87
N ALA A 51 14.84 -6.76 4.48
CA ALA A 51 14.23 -5.70 5.28
C ALA A 51 12.70 -5.93 5.44
N MET A 52 12.00 -6.30 4.35
CA MET A 52 10.58 -6.69 4.38
C MET A 52 10.34 -7.84 5.37
N ALA A 53 11.11 -8.92 5.26
CA ALA A 53 10.98 -10.08 6.13
C ALA A 53 11.34 -9.74 7.58
N THR A 54 12.41 -9.01 7.82
CA THR A 54 12.85 -8.60 9.16
C THR A 54 11.77 -7.79 9.86
N THR A 55 11.22 -6.78 9.21
CA THR A 55 10.16 -5.95 9.77
C THR A 55 8.86 -6.73 9.95
N PHE A 56 8.50 -7.59 8.98
CA PHE A 56 7.32 -8.44 9.05
C PHE A 56 7.37 -9.36 10.28
N PHE A 57 8.45 -10.11 10.44
CA PHE A 57 8.57 -11.06 11.55
C PHE A 57 8.87 -10.40 12.91
N ALA A 58 9.31 -9.14 12.93
CA ALA A 58 9.40 -8.36 14.17
C ALA A 58 8.04 -8.08 14.81
N GLN A 59 6.93 -8.19 14.05
CA GLN A 59 5.57 -7.98 14.57
C GLN A 59 5.06 -9.18 15.37
N GLY A 60 5.57 -10.37 15.11
CA GLY A 60 5.18 -11.61 15.79
C GLY A 60 5.53 -12.86 15.01
N SER A 61 5.37 -14.00 15.66
CA SER A 61 5.56 -15.33 15.06
C SER A 61 4.21 -15.98 14.79
N GLY A 62 4.14 -16.85 13.78
CA GLY A 62 2.96 -17.67 13.49
C GLY A 62 2.21 -17.31 12.22
N LEU A 63 2.61 -16.25 11.52
CA LEU A 63 2.16 -15.97 10.17
C LEU A 63 3.23 -16.33 9.15
N SER A 64 2.80 -16.73 7.96
CA SER A 64 3.65 -16.95 6.80
C SER A 64 3.26 -15.99 5.70
N CYS A 65 4.23 -15.59 4.88
CA CYS A 65 4.02 -14.87 3.65
C CYS A 65 4.67 -15.64 2.50
N TYR A 66 4.16 -15.40 1.29
CA TYR A 66 4.75 -15.95 0.08
C TYR A 66 5.59 -14.87 -0.59
N VAL A 67 6.73 -15.26 -1.13
CA VAL A 67 7.53 -14.41 -2.01
C VAL A 67 7.14 -14.75 -3.45
N LEU A 68 6.61 -13.77 -4.16
CA LEU A 68 6.26 -13.90 -5.57
C LEU A 68 7.43 -13.36 -6.39
N GLU A 69 8.19 -14.26 -7.00
CA GLU A 69 9.25 -13.89 -7.92
C GLU A 69 8.66 -13.64 -9.30
N LEU A 70 8.81 -12.43 -9.80
CA LEU A 70 8.26 -11.99 -11.09
C LEU A 70 9.32 -12.01 -12.21
N GLY A 71 10.58 -12.26 -11.89
CA GLY A 71 11.68 -12.30 -12.87
C GLY A 71 11.98 -10.96 -13.54
N ALA A 72 11.50 -9.85 -12.97
CA ALA A 72 11.58 -8.53 -13.57
C ALA A 72 12.77 -7.73 -13.05
N GLY A 73 13.49 -7.05 -13.96
CA GLY A 73 14.65 -6.23 -13.60
C GLY A 73 14.35 -4.80 -13.19
N ASN A 74 13.10 -4.32 -13.34
CA ASN A 74 12.71 -2.95 -13.01
C ASN A 74 11.23 -2.85 -12.61
N ALA A 75 10.82 -1.71 -12.07
CA ALA A 75 9.47 -1.48 -11.57
C ALA A 75 8.37 -1.59 -12.64
N THR A 76 8.64 -1.16 -13.88
CA THR A 76 7.69 -1.22 -14.99
C THR A 76 7.41 -2.66 -15.40
N ASP A 77 8.45 -3.45 -15.59
CA ASP A 77 8.33 -4.86 -15.95
C ASP A 77 7.72 -5.66 -14.78
N GLY A 78 8.11 -5.35 -13.53
CA GLY A 78 7.55 -5.95 -12.32
C GLY A 78 6.05 -5.70 -12.19
N ALA A 79 5.59 -4.46 -12.35
CA ALA A 79 4.16 -4.12 -12.31
C ALA A 79 3.37 -4.82 -13.42
N THR A 80 3.93 -4.90 -14.63
CA THR A 80 3.33 -5.60 -15.75
C THR A 80 3.21 -7.11 -15.48
N ALA A 81 4.27 -7.72 -14.95
CA ALA A 81 4.27 -9.14 -14.60
C ALA A 81 3.29 -9.46 -13.46
N LEU A 82 3.20 -8.59 -12.44
CA LEU A 82 2.22 -8.74 -11.36
C LEU A 82 0.79 -8.63 -11.88
N GLN A 83 0.51 -7.67 -12.75
CA GLN A 83 -0.82 -7.54 -13.36
C GLN A 83 -1.18 -8.79 -14.18
N ALA A 84 -0.24 -9.32 -14.94
CA ALA A 84 -0.44 -10.57 -15.69
C ALA A 84 -0.71 -11.75 -14.75
N TYR A 85 0.05 -11.86 -13.65
CA TYR A 85 -0.16 -12.89 -12.62
C TYR A 85 -1.55 -12.80 -12.00
N ILE A 86 -1.97 -11.62 -11.56
CA ILE A 86 -3.30 -11.42 -10.94
C ILE A 86 -4.42 -11.71 -11.95
N THR A 87 -4.24 -11.31 -13.21
CA THR A 87 -5.22 -11.56 -14.27
C THR A 87 -5.35 -13.05 -14.58
N ALA A 88 -4.24 -13.79 -14.56
CA ALA A 88 -4.25 -15.25 -14.76
C ALA A 88 -4.83 -16.02 -13.56
N ASN A 89 -4.87 -15.40 -12.38
CA ASN A 89 -5.36 -15.98 -11.13
C ASN A 89 -6.48 -15.08 -10.55
N PRO A 90 -7.64 -14.98 -11.20
CA PRO A 90 -8.66 -14.01 -10.83
C PRO A 90 -9.29 -14.30 -9.47
N ASN A 91 -9.59 -13.23 -8.79
CA ASN A 91 -10.20 -13.13 -7.47
C ASN A 91 -11.64 -13.64 -7.37
N SER A 92 -12.25 -14.08 -8.45
CA SER A 92 -13.68 -14.38 -8.50
C SER A 92 -14.08 -15.58 -7.61
N ASN A 93 -13.12 -16.40 -7.21
CA ASN A 93 -13.38 -17.62 -6.44
C ASN A 93 -12.46 -17.68 -5.22
N TYR A 94 -12.63 -16.75 -4.26
CA TYR A 94 -11.91 -16.84 -3.01
C TYR A 94 -12.34 -18.11 -2.26
N VAL A 95 -11.54 -19.15 -2.41
CA VAL A 95 -11.63 -20.38 -1.61
C VAL A 95 -10.41 -20.39 -0.72
N ALA A 96 -10.62 -20.42 0.59
CA ALA A 96 -9.53 -20.53 1.54
C ALA A 96 -8.62 -21.72 1.19
N GLY A 97 -7.35 -21.46 0.92
CA GLY A 97 -6.37 -22.49 0.53
C GLY A 97 -6.19 -22.70 -0.97
N ALA A 98 -6.87 -21.96 -1.85
CA ALA A 98 -6.60 -21.98 -3.28
C ALA A 98 -5.19 -21.41 -3.56
N THR A 99 -4.37 -22.17 -4.28
CA THR A 99 -3.04 -21.72 -4.70
C THR A 99 -3.14 -20.62 -5.76
N GLY A 100 -2.37 -19.57 -5.59
CA GLY A 100 -2.27 -18.48 -6.57
C GLY A 100 -3.15 -17.27 -6.29
N TYR A 101 -3.88 -17.27 -5.19
CA TYR A 101 -4.78 -16.22 -4.78
C TYR A 101 -4.27 -15.46 -3.56
N PHE A 102 -4.06 -14.16 -3.69
CA PHE A 102 -3.62 -13.32 -2.56
C PHE A 102 -4.56 -12.14 -2.35
N TYR A 103 -4.96 -11.93 -1.10
CA TYR A 103 -5.78 -10.80 -0.67
C TYR A 103 -4.99 -9.49 -0.64
N ALA A 104 -3.69 -9.55 -0.39
CA ALA A 104 -2.84 -8.38 -0.32
C ALA A 104 -1.42 -8.65 -0.83
N TYR A 105 -0.80 -7.60 -1.34
CA TYR A 105 0.56 -7.58 -1.87
C TYR A 105 1.39 -6.51 -1.16
N LEU A 106 2.58 -6.86 -0.73
CA LEU A 106 3.62 -5.94 -0.29
C LEU A 106 4.58 -5.72 -1.46
N VAL A 107 4.72 -4.47 -1.90
CA VAL A 107 5.48 -4.15 -3.11
C VAL A 107 6.81 -3.46 -2.79
N PRO A 108 7.84 -3.59 -3.66
CA PRO A 108 9.14 -2.94 -3.48
C PRO A 108 9.06 -1.41 -3.49
N ARG A 109 9.98 -0.74 -2.76
CA ARG A 109 10.10 0.73 -2.75
C ARG A 109 10.31 1.33 -4.13
N THR A 110 11.02 0.62 -5.01
CA THR A 110 11.30 1.07 -6.38
C THR A 110 10.04 1.22 -7.24
N TRP A 111 8.91 0.67 -6.80
CA TRP A 111 7.63 0.82 -7.50
C TRP A 111 6.90 2.12 -7.15
N ASP A 112 7.34 2.81 -6.10
CA ASP A 112 6.74 4.06 -5.64
C ASP A 112 6.73 5.12 -6.76
N GLY A 113 5.52 5.61 -7.08
CA GLY A 113 5.32 6.61 -8.14
C GLY A 113 5.56 6.11 -9.57
N ASN A 114 5.84 4.82 -9.81
CA ASN A 114 6.01 4.28 -11.16
C ASN A 114 4.70 4.34 -11.95
N ALA A 115 4.73 4.93 -13.15
CA ALA A 115 3.53 5.18 -13.96
C ALA A 115 2.78 3.90 -14.36
N THR A 116 3.50 2.81 -14.66
CA THR A 116 2.88 1.52 -15.00
C THR A 116 2.22 0.89 -13.78
N PHE A 117 2.85 1.00 -12.62
CA PHE A 117 2.27 0.53 -11.37
C PHE A 117 1.01 1.34 -10.98
N LEU A 118 1.05 2.67 -11.10
CA LEU A 118 -0.12 3.52 -10.86
C LEU A 118 -1.27 3.19 -11.81
N ALA A 119 -0.99 2.95 -13.10
CA ALA A 119 -2.01 2.51 -14.05
C ALA A 119 -2.58 1.12 -13.70
N MET A 120 -1.74 0.20 -13.21
CA MET A 120 -2.19 -1.09 -12.69
C MET A 120 -3.13 -0.90 -11.49
N LEU A 121 -2.76 -0.09 -10.50
CA LEU A 121 -3.61 0.20 -9.34
C LEU A 121 -4.97 0.75 -9.77
N ALA A 122 -5.01 1.68 -10.73
CA ALA A 122 -6.25 2.24 -11.25
C ALA A 122 -7.17 1.17 -11.88
N SER A 123 -6.62 0.09 -12.42
CA SER A 123 -7.41 -1.02 -12.95
C SER A 123 -8.11 -1.87 -11.87
N TYR A 124 -7.62 -1.81 -10.62
CA TYR A 124 -8.21 -2.45 -9.45
C TYR A 124 -9.07 -1.50 -8.61
N GLU A 125 -9.26 -0.27 -9.07
CA GLU A 125 -10.06 0.74 -8.41
C GLU A 125 -11.56 0.41 -8.52
N SER A 126 -12.04 -0.46 -7.63
CA SER A 126 -13.43 -0.90 -7.59
C SER A 126 -13.84 -1.24 -6.16
N THR A 127 -15.05 -0.87 -5.79
CA THR A 127 -15.64 -1.23 -4.50
C THR A 127 -15.84 -2.74 -4.31
N THR A 128 -15.83 -3.51 -5.40
CA THR A 128 -15.95 -4.98 -5.40
C THR A 128 -14.61 -5.70 -5.48
N ALA A 129 -13.52 -5.00 -5.78
CA ALA A 129 -12.20 -5.61 -5.78
C ALA A 129 -11.78 -5.97 -4.35
N LYS A 130 -11.19 -7.15 -4.19
CA LYS A 130 -10.71 -7.69 -2.90
C LYS A 130 -9.19 -7.87 -2.94
N THR A 131 -8.49 -6.92 -3.54
CA THR A 131 -7.03 -6.94 -3.72
C THR A 131 -6.45 -5.63 -3.21
N TYR A 132 -5.45 -5.73 -2.34
CA TYR A 132 -4.83 -4.59 -1.70
C TYR A 132 -3.32 -4.57 -1.94
N PHE A 133 -2.78 -3.37 -2.10
CA PHE A 133 -1.35 -3.14 -2.29
C PHE A 133 -0.82 -2.26 -1.16
N PHE A 134 0.16 -2.78 -0.45
CA PHE A 134 0.85 -2.08 0.63
C PHE A 134 2.12 -1.44 0.06
N ILE A 135 2.14 -0.12 0.05
CA ILE A 135 3.07 0.69 -0.72
C ILE A 135 3.83 1.63 0.20
N THR A 136 5.15 1.52 0.20
CA THR A 136 5.99 2.56 0.79
C THR A 136 6.06 3.74 -0.15
N THR A 137 5.79 4.94 0.34
CA THR A 137 5.90 6.19 -0.43
C THR A 137 6.81 7.20 0.25
N THR A 138 7.16 8.25 -0.47
CA THR A 138 8.07 9.31 0.00
C THR A 138 7.42 10.69 -0.11
N LEU A 139 8.07 11.71 0.45
CA LEU A 139 7.62 13.10 0.31
C LEU A 139 7.60 13.61 -1.14
N ALA A 140 8.30 12.93 -2.06
CA ALA A 140 8.31 13.28 -3.47
C ALA A 140 7.13 12.67 -4.25
N THR A 141 6.57 11.57 -3.77
CA THR A 141 5.70 10.69 -4.56
C THR A 141 4.32 10.43 -3.94
N TYR A 142 4.14 10.68 -2.63
CA TYR A 142 2.89 10.39 -1.93
C TYR A 142 1.64 10.98 -2.60
N THR A 143 1.75 12.13 -3.25
CA THR A 143 0.64 12.76 -3.99
C THR A 143 0.24 12.02 -5.26
N SER A 144 1.04 11.06 -5.72
CA SER A 144 0.73 10.25 -6.90
C SER A 144 -0.41 9.26 -6.67
N TYR A 145 -0.76 8.98 -5.41
CA TYR A 145 -1.80 8.02 -5.01
C TYR A 145 -3.15 8.68 -4.70
N THR A 146 -3.22 10.00 -4.69
CA THR A 146 -4.47 10.73 -4.48
C THR A 146 -5.49 10.38 -5.56
N ASN A 147 -6.72 10.12 -5.14
CA ASN A 147 -7.86 9.65 -5.95
C ASN A 147 -7.87 8.16 -6.31
N LEU A 148 -6.95 7.36 -5.80
CA LEU A 148 -7.10 5.91 -5.82
C LEU A 148 -8.12 5.48 -4.76
N MET A 149 -8.89 4.43 -5.07
CA MET A 149 -9.89 3.92 -4.14
C MET A 149 -9.26 3.03 -3.06
N LYS A 150 -9.93 1.98 -2.70
CA LYS A 150 -9.54 1.09 -1.60
C LYS A 150 -8.30 0.22 -1.85
N CYS A 151 -7.89 0.03 -3.10
CA CYS A 151 -6.83 -0.94 -3.42
C CYS A 151 -5.44 -0.56 -2.91
N ALA A 152 -5.18 0.71 -2.60
CA ALA A 152 -3.87 1.19 -2.17
C ALA A 152 -3.88 1.59 -0.69
N PHE A 153 -2.95 1.01 0.06
CA PHE A 153 -2.61 1.42 1.43
C PHE A 153 -1.17 1.93 1.42
N THR A 154 -1.00 3.24 1.50
CA THR A 154 0.32 3.86 1.49
C THR A 154 0.80 4.20 2.89
N LEU A 155 2.10 4.08 3.11
CA LEU A 155 2.77 4.52 4.32
C LEU A 155 4.03 5.28 3.94
N ILE A 156 4.18 6.48 4.52
CA ILE A 156 5.33 7.31 4.21
C ILE A 156 6.58 6.82 4.93
N GLU A 157 7.65 6.68 4.19
CA GLU A 157 9.01 6.56 4.72
C GLU A 157 9.81 7.78 4.30
N SER A 158 10.67 8.25 5.18
CA SER A 158 11.50 9.39 4.86
C SER A 158 12.96 9.16 5.14
N PRO A 159 13.77 9.69 4.25
CA PRO A 159 15.19 9.87 4.48
C PRO A 159 15.47 10.90 5.58
N SER A 160 16.71 10.96 6.03
CA SER A 160 17.15 11.96 7.00
C SER A 160 17.10 13.37 6.44
N PHE A 161 16.40 14.26 7.11
CA PHE A 161 16.46 15.70 6.87
C PHE A 161 17.17 16.38 8.04
N GLY A 162 18.17 17.21 7.73
CA GLY A 162 18.75 18.11 8.72
C GLY A 162 17.82 19.29 9.03
N VAL A 163 18.13 20.05 10.07
CA VAL A 163 17.49 21.35 10.32
C VAL A 163 18.19 22.41 9.47
N TYR A 164 17.42 23.10 8.64
CA TYR A 164 17.92 24.22 7.83
C TYR A 164 16.82 25.25 7.57
N SER A 165 17.23 26.50 7.38
CA SER A 165 16.34 27.62 7.09
C SER A 165 16.15 27.80 5.59
N ALA A 166 15.06 28.46 5.19
CA ALA A 166 14.88 28.87 3.81
C ALA A 166 16.06 29.75 3.35
N ASN A 167 16.56 29.47 2.15
CA ASN A 167 17.73 30.16 1.63
C ASN A 167 17.60 30.32 0.10
N ALA A 168 17.69 31.56 -0.38
CA ALA A 168 17.58 31.84 -1.80
C ALA A 168 18.81 31.29 -2.55
N LEU A 169 18.58 30.70 -3.70
CA LEU A 169 19.65 30.28 -4.60
C LEU A 169 20.24 31.52 -5.29
N THR A 170 21.55 31.51 -5.48
CA THR A 170 22.29 32.53 -6.23
C THR A 170 22.82 31.98 -7.54
N ALA A 171 22.92 30.67 -7.69
CA ALA A 171 23.26 29.98 -8.92
C ALA A 171 22.77 28.52 -8.85
N ALA A 172 22.49 27.90 -10.02
CA ALA A 172 22.34 26.47 -10.17
C ALA A 172 22.90 26.02 -11.53
N THR A 173 23.87 25.18 -11.54
CA THR A 173 24.59 24.73 -12.75
C THR A 173 24.46 23.21 -12.90
N TYR A 174 24.06 22.77 -14.08
CA TYR A 174 24.01 21.34 -14.42
C TYR A 174 25.31 20.90 -15.09
N SER A 175 25.85 19.78 -14.67
CA SER A 175 26.96 19.10 -15.33
C SER A 175 26.92 17.59 -15.07
N GLY A 176 26.91 16.79 -16.12
CA GLY A 176 27.11 15.33 -16.05
C GLY A 176 26.07 14.57 -15.17
N GLY A 177 24.82 15.00 -15.14
CA GLY A 177 23.77 14.38 -14.32
C GLY A 177 23.62 15.00 -12.92
N PHE A 178 24.47 15.97 -12.58
CA PHE A 178 24.48 16.63 -11.29
C PHE A 178 24.20 18.13 -11.42
N VAL A 179 23.56 18.67 -10.41
CA VAL A 179 23.38 20.11 -10.22
C VAL A 179 24.26 20.53 -9.05
N THR A 180 24.97 21.63 -9.26
CA THR A 180 25.63 22.41 -8.20
C THR A 180 24.89 23.72 -8.02
N ALA A 181 24.19 23.86 -6.91
CA ALA A 181 23.47 25.09 -6.56
C ALA A 181 24.20 25.82 -5.44
N THR A 182 24.17 27.15 -5.48
CA THR A 182 24.78 28.01 -4.45
C THR A 182 23.70 28.81 -3.77
N THR A 183 23.79 28.96 -2.46
CA THR A 183 22.86 29.74 -1.63
C THR A 183 23.48 31.06 -1.16
N THR A 184 22.62 32.01 -0.80
CA THR A 184 23.03 33.33 -0.33
C THR A 184 23.86 33.25 0.96
N THR A 185 23.49 32.36 1.87
CA THR A 185 24.14 32.15 3.17
C THR A 185 24.32 30.66 3.42
N SER A 186 25.01 30.31 4.50
CA SER A 186 25.13 28.91 4.90
C SER A 186 23.75 28.29 5.18
N HIS A 187 23.51 27.11 4.59
CA HIS A 187 22.19 26.45 4.62
C HIS A 187 22.08 25.34 5.66
N GLY A 188 23.16 24.85 6.21
CA GLY A 188 23.14 23.77 7.24
C GLY A 188 22.89 22.36 6.70
N VAL A 189 22.64 22.17 5.40
CA VAL A 189 22.53 20.84 4.79
C VAL A 189 23.91 20.23 4.66
N VAL A 190 24.05 18.95 5.05
CA VAL A 190 25.30 18.18 4.93
C VAL A 190 25.11 17.01 3.97
N PRO A 191 26.17 16.44 3.37
CA PRO A 191 26.09 15.25 2.55
C PRO A 191 25.33 14.12 3.27
N GLY A 192 24.41 13.46 2.55
CA GLY A 192 23.50 12.44 3.11
C GLY A 192 22.19 12.99 3.68
N ASN A 193 22.03 14.30 3.82
CA ASN A 193 20.74 14.89 4.12
C ASN A 193 19.89 15.07 2.85
N TRP A 194 18.61 14.94 3.00
CA TRP A 194 17.67 15.35 1.98
C TRP A 194 17.26 16.82 2.17
N PHE A 195 16.94 17.48 1.05
CA PHE A 195 16.53 18.87 1.04
C PHE A 195 15.60 19.12 -0.16
N THR A 196 14.84 20.20 -0.08
CA THR A 196 13.86 20.56 -1.12
C THR A 196 14.20 21.90 -1.74
N ILE A 197 14.20 21.96 -3.08
CA ILE A 197 14.30 23.21 -3.86
C ILE A 197 12.96 23.45 -4.56
N ALA A 198 12.51 24.70 -4.55
CA ALA A 198 11.30 25.14 -5.22
C ALA A 198 11.46 26.51 -5.88
N GLY A 199 10.63 26.79 -6.88
CA GLY A 199 10.56 28.10 -7.54
C GLY A 199 11.60 28.34 -8.64
N CYS A 200 12.40 27.33 -9.02
CA CYS A 200 13.29 27.45 -10.16
C CYS A 200 12.55 27.34 -11.49
N THR A 201 13.04 28.01 -12.51
CA THR A 201 12.68 27.82 -13.91
C THR A 201 13.96 27.57 -14.71
N PRO A 202 14.10 26.47 -15.48
CA PRO A 202 13.13 25.38 -15.69
C PRO A 202 12.83 24.56 -14.44
N ALA A 203 11.66 23.92 -14.43
CA ALA A 203 11.16 23.15 -13.28
C ALA A 203 12.01 21.91 -12.91
N GLY A 204 12.88 21.44 -13.81
CA GLY A 204 13.77 20.30 -13.55
C GLY A 204 14.81 20.51 -12.44
N TYR A 205 14.97 21.76 -11.96
CA TYR A 205 15.76 22.08 -10.77
C TYR A 205 14.97 21.94 -9.47
N ASN A 206 13.63 21.88 -9.53
CA ASN A 206 12.76 21.77 -8.36
C ASN A 206 12.55 20.32 -7.97
N GLY A 207 12.49 20.06 -6.69
CA GLY A 207 12.24 18.74 -6.14
C GLY A 207 12.89 18.53 -4.79
N THR A 208 12.74 17.33 -4.27
CA THR A 208 13.42 16.86 -3.06
C THR A 208 14.59 15.98 -3.46
N PHE A 209 15.78 16.32 -3.04
CA PHE A 209 17.03 15.73 -3.48
C PHE A 209 17.89 15.29 -2.30
N LEU A 210 18.74 14.28 -2.54
CA LEU A 210 19.79 13.87 -1.63
C LEU A 210 21.02 14.77 -1.83
N ALA A 211 21.53 15.35 -0.76
CA ALA A 211 22.78 16.07 -0.78
C ALA A 211 23.95 15.10 -0.96
N LEU A 212 24.72 15.29 -2.01
CA LEU A 212 25.84 14.45 -2.38
C LEU A 212 27.18 15.01 -1.85
N ALA A 213 28.24 14.22 -1.98
CA ALA A 213 29.59 14.67 -1.71
C ALA A 213 29.91 15.93 -2.53
N GLY A 214 30.54 16.92 -1.90
CA GLY A 214 30.72 18.26 -2.46
C GLY A 214 29.73 19.32 -1.94
N THR A 215 28.66 18.91 -1.27
CA THR A 215 27.79 19.81 -0.52
C THR A 215 28.60 20.42 0.65
N THR A 216 28.61 21.74 0.73
CA THR A 216 29.33 22.51 1.76
C THR A 216 28.39 23.58 2.33
N GLY A 217 28.89 24.47 3.18
CA GLY A 217 28.04 25.48 3.84
C GLY A 217 27.10 26.28 2.92
N ASN A 218 27.55 26.68 1.74
CA ASN A 218 26.78 27.48 0.78
C ASN A 218 26.52 26.75 -0.56
N THR A 219 27.01 25.50 -0.70
CA THR A 219 26.90 24.76 -1.96
C THR A 219 26.11 23.49 -1.74
N LEU A 220 25.09 23.24 -2.57
CA LEU A 220 24.32 22.03 -2.64
C LEU A 220 24.71 21.26 -3.90
N VAL A 221 25.03 19.98 -3.77
CA VAL A 221 25.27 19.07 -4.91
C VAL A 221 24.24 17.95 -4.88
N TYR A 222 23.51 17.76 -5.99
CA TYR A 222 22.47 16.75 -6.11
C TYR A 222 22.34 16.21 -7.54
N ALA A 223 21.75 15.02 -7.68
CA ALA A 223 21.52 14.40 -8.98
C ALA A 223 20.15 14.77 -9.52
N VAL A 224 20.06 14.93 -10.85
CA VAL A 224 18.80 15.08 -11.59
C VAL A 224 18.77 14.09 -12.75
N SER A 225 17.57 13.62 -13.11
CA SER A 225 17.36 12.56 -14.13
C SER A 225 17.66 13.02 -15.55
N SER A 226 17.62 14.33 -15.82
CA SER A 226 17.86 14.91 -17.15
C SER A 226 18.40 16.32 -17.02
N ASN A 227 19.03 16.82 -18.07
CA ASN A 227 19.48 18.21 -18.12
C ASN A 227 18.28 19.17 -18.10
N PRO A 228 18.13 20.00 -17.04
CA PRO A 228 17.00 20.93 -16.95
C PRO A 228 17.06 22.08 -17.96
N GLY A 229 18.22 22.29 -18.60
CA GLY A 229 18.49 23.47 -19.42
C GLY A 229 19.08 24.62 -18.62
N ALA A 230 19.30 25.77 -19.27
CA ALA A 230 19.80 26.96 -18.59
C ALA A 230 18.72 27.50 -17.64
N GLU A 231 19.13 27.80 -16.41
CA GLU A 231 18.22 28.45 -15.45
C GLU A 231 17.89 29.88 -15.87
N THR A 232 16.63 30.26 -15.67
CA THR A 232 16.13 31.60 -15.94
C THR A 232 15.53 32.27 -14.71
N ILE A 233 15.08 31.48 -13.76
CA ILE A 233 14.62 31.95 -12.44
C ILE A 233 15.27 31.04 -11.38
N LEU A 234 16.00 31.66 -10.48
CA LEU A 234 16.57 31.03 -9.31
C LEU A 234 15.48 30.85 -8.25
N GLY A 235 15.41 29.64 -7.73
CA GLY A 235 14.46 29.28 -6.68
C GLY A 235 15.01 29.47 -5.28
N THR A 236 14.47 28.69 -4.37
CA THR A 236 14.78 28.73 -2.95
C THR A 236 14.95 27.32 -2.40
N LEU A 237 15.96 27.11 -1.56
CA LEU A 237 16.00 26.00 -0.62
C LEU A 237 14.83 26.21 0.36
N VAL A 238 13.91 25.28 0.40
CA VAL A 238 12.72 25.35 1.28
C VAL A 238 13.14 24.99 2.70
N ALA A 239 12.77 25.80 3.68
CA ALA A 239 13.12 25.55 5.09
C ALA A 239 12.65 24.17 5.57
N ASN A 240 13.50 23.50 6.31
CA ASN A 240 13.11 22.39 7.19
C ASN A 240 13.53 22.75 8.62
N LEU A 241 12.55 22.96 9.50
CA LEU A 241 12.77 23.36 10.89
C LEU A 241 12.80 22.17 11.84
N TYR A 242 12.66 20.93 11.33
CA TYR A 242 12.56 19.73 12.14
C TYR A 242 13.56 18.68 11.63
N ALA A 243 14.47 18.28 12.50
CA ALA A 243 15.37 17.16 12.20
C ALA A 243 14.59 15.83 12.32
N ASN A 244 14.86 14.90 11.43
CA ASN A 244 14.40 13.53 11.54
C ASN A 244 15.49 12.56 11.09
N SER A 245 15.50 11.39 11.70
CA SER A 245 16.43 10.32 11.31
C SER A 245 15.93 9.63 10.04
N ALA A 246 16.86 9.12 9.24
CA ALA A 246 16.53 8.22 8.15
C ALA A 246 15.90 6.93 8.68
N ILE A 247 14.96 6.37 7.93
CA ILE A 247 14.53 5.00 8.14
C ILE A 247 15.74 4.09 7.84
N PRO A 248 16.12 3.17 8.75
CA PRO A 248 17.21 2.25 8.49
C PRO A 248 16.96 1.40 7.22
N SER A 249 18.00 1.12 6.46
CA SER A 249 17.89 0.28 5.25
C SER A 249 17.45 -1.17 5.55
N THR A 250 17.62 -1.59 6.81
CA THR A 250 17.18 -2.90 7.32
C THR A 250 15.69 -2.92 7.72
N GLU A 251 15.01 -1.81 7.65
CA GLU A 251 13.61 -1.64 8.00
C GLU A 251 12.75 -1.44 6.74
N PHE A 252 11.54 -1.96 6.76
CA PHE A 252 10.53 -1.76 5.74
C PHE A 252 9.20 -1.49 6.43
N SER A 253 8.98 -0.25 6.83
CA SER A 253 7.97 0.13 7.84
C SER A 253 6.56 -0.33 7.49
N ILE A 254 6.16 -0.31 6.21
CA ILE A 254 4.83 -0.76 5.79
C ILE A 254 4.60 -2.27 5.96
N ALA A 255 5.67 -3.09 6.04
CA ALA A 255 5.54 -4.51 6.31
C ALA A 255 4.88 -4.79 7.68
N SER A 256 4.96 -3.83 8.61
CA SER A 256 4.27 -3.89 9.90
C SER A 256 2.75 -3.79 9.75
N ALA A 257 2.26 -2.91 8.88
CA ALA A 257 0.84 -2.79 8.54
C ALA A 257 0.35 -4.01 7.76
N PHE A 258 1.16 -4.52 6.84
CA PHE A 258 0.88 -5.73 6.07
C PHE A 258 0.73 -6.96 6.98
N TYR A 259 1.65 -7.16 7.94
CA TYR A 259 1.53 -8.22 8.96
C TYR A 259 0.21 -8.10 9.71
N ARG A 260 -0.17 -6.88 10.11
CA ARG A 260 -1.39 -6.63 10.87
C ARG A 260 -2.64 -7.04 10.09
N LEU A 261 -2.68 -6.81 8.77
CA LEU A 261 -3.78 -7.31 7.93
C LEU A 261 -3.82 -8.84 7.90
N LEU A 262 -2.69 -9.50 7.72
CA LEU A 262 -2.63 -10.95 7.59
C LEU A 262 -3.00 -11.72 8.87
N GLN A 263 -3.11 -11.03 10.03
CA GLN A 263 -3.67 -11.63 11.24
C GLN A 263 -5.16 -11.96 11.10
N TYR A 264 -5.83 -11.45 10.08
CA TYR A 264 -7.26 -11.62 9.86
C TYR A 264 -7.52 -12.30 8.53
N ASN A 265 -8.40 -13.30 8.56
CA ASN A 265 -8.86 -13.99 7.37
C ASN A 265 -10.30 -13.54 7.06
N PRO A 266 -10.55 -12.87 5.92
CA PRO A 266 -11.90 -12.36 5.60
C PRO A 266 -12.94 -13.46 5.32
N SER A 267 -12.54 -14.73 5.16
CA SER A 267 -13.46 -15.87 5.09
C SER A 267 -13.73 -16.52 6.44
N ALA A 268 -13.07 -16.11 7.53
CA ALA A 268 -13.22 -16.72 8.84
C ALA A 268 -14.16 -15.91 9.75
N SER A 269 -14.66 -16.59 10.79
CA SER A 269 -15.48 -15.97 11.84
C SER A 269 -14.63 -15.18 12.81
N ASN A 270 -14.14 -14.01 12.40
CA ASN A 270 -13.29 -13.17 13.22
C ASN A 270 -13.67 -11.69 13.14
N ARG A 271 -13.17 -10.92 14.12
CA ARG A 271 -13.22 -9.46 14.13
C ARG A 271 -11.89 -8.92 13.66
N VAL A 272 -11.90 -7.74 13.05
CA VAL A 272 -10.69 -6.99 12.77
C VAL A 272 -10.55 -5.85 13.79
N ALA A 273 -9.37 -5.74 14.40
CA ALA A 273 -9.06 -4.56 15.21
C ALA A 273 -8.81 -3.35 14.28
N PRO A 274 -9.18 -2.13 14.70
CA PRO A 274 -8.87 -0.93 13.93
C PRO A 274 -7.39 -0.84 13.58
N PHE A 275 -7.10 -0.43 12.34
CA PHE A 275 -5.72 -0.18 11.92
C PHE A 275 -5.15 1.08 12.56
N ALA A 276 -5.98 2.12 12.71
CA ALA A 276 -5.62 3.31 13.43
C ALA A 276 -5.22 2.99 14.87
N PHE A 277 -4.14 3.62 15.32
CA PHE A 277 -3.55 3.43 16.66
C PHE A 277 -3.05 2.01 16.95
N GLY A 278 -2.95 1.17 15.93
CA GLY A 278 -2.42 -0.18 16.06
C GLY A 278 -0.94 -0.18 16.41
N TYR A 279 -0.52 -0.96 17.42
CA TYR A 279 0.88 -1.12 17.79
C TYR A 279 1.66 -1.79 16.65
N VAL A 280 2.89 -1.31 16.45
CA VAL A 280 3.89 -1.88 15.54
C VAL A 280 5.25 -1.89 16.22
N PHE A 281 6.09 -2.84 15.84
CA PHE A 281 7.38 -3.10 16.48
C PHE A 281 8.51 -3.04 15.46
N GLY A 282 9.71 -2.63 15.91
CA GLY A 282 10.91 -2.60 15.08
C GLY A 282 10.83 -1.62 13.91
N VAL A 283 10.03 -0.57 14.03
CA VAL A 283 9.84 0.47 13.00
C VAL A 283 10.09 1.86 13.57
N THR A 284 10.67 2.72 12.75
CA THR A 284 11.05 4.09 13.10
C THR A 284 9.90 5.05 12.83
N PRO A 285 9.45 5.84 13.83
CA PRO A 285 8.41 6.85 13.64
C PRO A 285 8.85 7.94 12.66
N PHE A 286 7.97 8.25 11.72
CA PHE A 286 8.09 9.39 10.81
C PHE A 286 6.69 9.92 10.41
N PRO A 287 6.46 11.24 10.30
CA PRO A 287 7.38 12.34 10.66
C PRO A 287 7.54 12.47 12.16
N THR A 288 8.65 13.12 12.55
CA THR A 288 8.89 13.39 13.97
C THR A 288 7.88 14.39 14.53
N ARG A 289 7.65 14.32 15.84
CA ARG A 289 6.76 15.24 16.55
C ARG A 289 7.09 16.71 16.26
N GLY A 290 6.04 17.52 16.24
CA GLY A 290 6.14 18.98 16.04
C GLY A 290 5.98 19.45 14.60
N ASN A 291 5.97 18.54 13.61
CA ASN A 291 5.72 18.92 12.21
C ASN A 291 4.22 18.82 11.84
N ASN A 292 3.38 19.61 12.52
CA ASN A 292 1.92 19.57 12.32
C ASN A 292 1.49 19.93 10.90
N ALA A 293 2.23 20.79 10.21
CA ALA A 293 1.92 21.14 8.82
C ALA A 293 2.07 19.93 7.91
N LEU A 294 3.17 19.18 8.03
CA LEU A 294 3.38 17.95 7.26
C LEU A 294 2.34 16.89 7.63
N LEU A 295 2.04 16.70 8.92
CA LEU A 295 1.01 15.76 9.38
C LEU A 295 -0.36 16.08 8.76
N THR A 296 -0.74 17.35 8.73
CA THR A 296 -2.00 17.80 8.11
C THR A 296 -2.02 17.48 6.61
N THR A 297 -0.91 17.72 5.92
CA THR A 297 -0.78 17.48 4.48
C THR A 297 -0.88 15.98 4.16
N LEU A 298 -0.15 15.14 4.90
CA LEU A 298 -0.18 13.68 4.71
C LEU A 298 -1.57 13.11 5.03
N LYS A 299 -2.22 13.61 6.08
CA LYS A 299 -3.58 13.21 6.41
C LYS A 299 -4.58 13.58 5.30
N ALA A 300 -4.44 14.78 4.73
CA ALA A 300 -5.30 15.21 3.62
C ALA A 300 -5.08 14.39 2.34
N ALA A 301 -3.90 13.80 2.19
CA ALA A 301 -3.58 12.88 1.09
C ALA A 301 -3.89 11.40 1.41
N ASN A 302 -4.48 11.08 2.56
CA ASN A 302 -4.74 9.73 3.07
C ASN A 302 -3.48 8.86 3.25
N THR A 303 -2.30 9.44 3.23
CA THR A 303 -1.03 8.74 3.39
C THR A 303 -0.77 8.44 4.87
N ASN A 304 -0.64 7.17 5.21
CA ASN A 304 -0.41 6.75 6.59
C ASN A 304 1.01 7.05 7.07
N ILE A 305 1.18 7.10 8.38
CA ILE A 305 2.45 7.34 9.05
C ILE A 305 2.66 6.38 10.22
N ILE A 306 3.91 6.18 10.58
CA ILE A 306 4.28 5.59 11.86
C ILE A 306 4.54 6.72 12.85
N GLY A 307 3.78 6.76 13.92
CA GLY A 307 3.91 7.76 14.98
C GLY A 307 4.19 7.15 16.34
N THR A 308 4.42 8.01 17.33
CA THR A 308 4.47 7.59 18.73
C THR A 308 3.20 8.06 19.43
N GLY A 309 2.46 7.11 20.03
CA GLY A 309 1.37 7.41 20.94
C GLY A 309 1.94 7.83 22.28
N ALA A 310 2.10 9.13 22.52
CA ALA A 310 2.74 9.60 23.74
C ALA A 310 1.82 10.44 24.62
N GLU A 311 0.52 10.31 24.46
CA GLU A 311 -0.43 10.90 25.39
C GLU A 311 -0.70 9.93 26.56
N GLY A 312 -0.76 10.46 27.75
CA GLY A 312 -0.99 9.65 28.97
C GLY A 312 0.17 8.73 29.38
N GLY A 313 1.40 9.02 28.93
CA GLY A 313 2.60 8.23 29.31
C GLY A 313 2.81 6.96 28.48
N ILE A 314 2.02 6.73 27.44
CA ILE A 314 2.19 5.61 26.50
C ILE A 314 3.16 6.04 25.39
N SER A 315 4.34 5.43 25.31
CA SER A 315 5.35 5.72 24.28
C SER A 315 5.52 4.56 23.28
N ASN A 316 4.42 4.00 22.80
CA ASN A 316 4.47 2.93 21.83
C ASN A 316 4.46 3.47 20.40
N THR A 317 5.13 2.75 19.51
CA THR A 317 5.07 3.01 18.08
C THR A 317 3.75 2.49 17.53
N ILE A 318 3.05 3.32 16.74
CA ILE A 318 1.71 3.04 16.25
C ILE A 318 1.54 3.47 14.79
N ILE A 319 0.63 2.81 14.08
CA ILE A 319 0.12 3.29 12.80
C ILE A 319 -0.89 4.42 13.09
N LEU A 320 -0.70 5.57 12.50
CA LEU A 320 -1.68 6.66 12.54
C LEU A 320 -2.56 6.62 11.29
N TRP A 321 -3.86 6.88 11.51
CA TRP A 321 -4.98 6.90 10.58
C TRP A 321 -5.41 5.52 10.07
N GLY A 322 -4.53 4.67 9.52
CA GLY A 322 -4.89 3.33 9.05
C GLY A 322 -5.88 3.34 7.88
N THR A 323 -5.76 4.33 7.00
CA THR A 323 -6.67 4.58 5.87
C THR A 323 -6.11 4.05 4.56
N THR A 324 -6.99 3.60 3.68
CA THR A 324 -6.71 3.44 2.25
C THR A 324 -6.77 4.80 1.56
N GLU A 325 -6.30 4.89 0.32
CA GLU A 325 -6.19 6.15 -0.42
C GLU A 325 -7.56 6.81 -0.75
N ASP A 326 -8.65 6.10 -0.58
CA ASP A 326 -10.01 6.65 -0.67
C ASP A 326 -10.50 7.33 0.63
N GLY A 327 -9.65 7.35 1.68
CA GLY A 327 -9.94 7.98 2.96
C GLY A 327 -10.80 7.14 3.92
N HIS A 328 -11.14 5.91 3.57
CA HIS A 328 -11.76 5.00 4.51
C HIS A 328 -10.72 4.26 5.34
N ASP A 329 -11.01 4.01 6.62
CA ASP A 329 -10.15 3.13 7.41
C ASP A 329 -10.24 1.70 6.89
N PHE A 330 -9.15 0.94 7.02
CA PHE A 330 -9.08 -0.42 6.48
C PHE A 330 -10.10 -1.37 7.11
N THR A 331 -10.53 -1.11 8.34
CA THR A 331 -11.57 -1.88 9.04
C THR A 331 -12.91 -1.83 8.29
N TYR A 332 -13.23 -0.66 7.71
CA TYR A 332 -14.42 -0.50 6.87
C TYR A 332 -14.38 -1.44 5.66
N TRP A 333 -13.29 -1.43 4.89
CA TRP A 333 -13.17 -2.26 3.70
C TRP A 333 -13.08 -3.74 4.03
N TYR A 334 -12.38 -4.11 5.10
CA TYR A 334 -12.36 -5.48 5.57
C TYR A 334 -13.79 -5.97 5.90
N SER A 335 -14.59 -5.14 6.54
CA SER A 335 -15.99 -5.48 6.87
C SER A 335 -16.84 -5.67 5.60
N VAL A 336 -16.66 -4.82 4.59
CA VAL A 336 -17.33 -4.95 3.29
C VAL A 336 -16.91 -6.24 2.59
N ASP A 337 -15.62 -6.51 2.53
CA ASP A 337 -15.08 -7.72 1.89
C ASP A 337 -15.54 -8.99 2.59
N TRP A 338 -15.57 -8.98 3.93
CA TRP A 338 -16.07 -10.10 4.72
C TRP A 338 -17.53 -10.42 4.38
N VAL A 339 -18.39 -9.42 4.34
CA VAL A 339 -19.80 -9.61 3.97
C VAL A 339 -19.90 -10.17 2.57
N GLN A 340 -19.23 -9.58 1.58
CA GLN A 340 -19.27 -10.07 0.20
C GLN A 340 -18.79 -11.50 0.05
N ILE A 341 -17.66 -11.86 0.68
CA ILE A 341 -17.09 -13.21 0.60
C ILE A 341 -18.03 -14.23 1.23
N ASN A 342 -18.53 -13.94 2.43
CA ASN A 342 -19.38 -14.88 3.15
C ASN A 342 -20.78 -14.99 2.53
N SER A 343 -21.31 -13.90 1.95
CA SER A 343 -22.56 -13.95 1.18
C SER A 343 -22.41 -14.84 -0.04
N ASP A 344 -21.34 -14.65 -0.84
CA ASP A 344 -21.07 -15.46 -2.01
C ASP A 344 -20.92 -16.95 -1.65
N GLU A 345 -20.16 -17.24 -0.59
CA GLU A 345 -19.92 -18.61 -0.12
C GLU A 345 -21.22 -19.27 0.37
N MET A 346 -21.97 -18.61 1.24
CA MET A 346 -23.16 -19.17 1.86
C MET A 346 -24.30 -19.34 0.85
N ILE A 347 -24.51 -18.38 -0.05
CA ILE A 347 -25.51 -18.48 -1.12
C ILE A 347 -25.14 -19.58 -2.11
N SER A 348 -23.87 -19.66 -2.53
CA SER A 348 -23.40 -20.74 -3.41
C SER A 348 -23.57 -22.10 -2.78
N ASN A 349 -23.22 -22.26 -1.50
CA ASN A 349 -23.40 -23.50 -0.75
C ASN A 349 -24.90 -23.87 -0.64
N ALA A 350 -25.78 -22.88 -0.42
CA ALA A 350 -27.22 -23.14 -0.35
C ALA A 350 -27.78 -23.63 -1.70
N ILE A 351 -27.31 -23.07 -2.82
CA ILE A 351 -27.70 -23.48 -4.16
C ILE A 351 -27.19 -24.88 -4.47
N ILE A 352 -25.89 -25.15 -4.23
CA ILE A 352 -25.27 -26.46 -4.47
C ILE A 352 -25.95 -27.53 -3.64
N ASN A 353 -26.12 -27.32 -2.34
CA ASN A 353 -26.76 -28.28 -1.45
C ASN A 353 -28.24 -28.50 -1.82
N GLY A 354 -28.96 -27.44 -2.19
CA GLY A 354 -30.34 -27.55 -2.64
C GLY A 354 -30.51 -28.31 -3.95
N SER A 355 -29.55 -28.16 -4.88
CA SER A 355 -29.55 -28.90 -6.16
C SER A 355 -29.21 -30.39 -5.98
N ASN A 356 -28.49 -30.75 -4.92
CA ASN A 356 -28.09 -32.11 -4.64
C ASN A 356 -28.93 -32.83 -3.57
N ASN A 357 -29.94 -32.17 -3.02
CA ASN A 357 -30.81 -32.75 -1.99
C ASN A 357 -32.22 -33.03 -2.52
N PRO A 358 -32.53 -34.31 -2.91
CA PRO A 358 -33.84 -34.65 -3.45
C PRO A 358 -34.99 -34.56 -2.44
N GLN A 359 -34.66 -34.54 -1.14
CA GLN A 359 -35.69 -34.41 -0.08
C GLN A 359 -36.07 -32.97 0.21
N ASN A 360 -35.18 -32.01 -0.10
CA ASN A 360 -35.42 -30.61 0.10
C ASN A 360 -34.74 -29.78 -1.02
N PRO A 361 -35.21 -29.94 -2.26
CA PRO A 361 -34.59 -29.28 -3.41
C PRO A 361 -34.82 -27.78 -3.35
N LEU A 362 -33.90 -27.01 -3.94
CA LEU A 362 -34.00 -25.56 -4.10
C LEU A 362 -34.50 -25.28 -5.53
N TYR A 363 -35.74 -24.82 -5.66
CA TYR A 363 -36.31 -24.40 -6.94
C TYR A 363 -36.33 -22.88 -7.06
N TYR A 364 -36.43 -22.41 -8.31
CA TYR A 364 -36.63 -21.00 -8.59
C TYR A 364 -38.14 -20.66 -8.47
N ASP A 365 -38.59 -20.55 -7.24
CA ASP A 365 -39.95 -20.18 -6.84
C ASP A 365 -39.89 -19.30 -5.58
N GLN A 366 -41.04 -18.92 -5.04
CA GLN A 366 -41.13 -18.08 -3.85
C GLN A 366 -40.47 -18.75 -2.63
N ASN A 367 -40.57 -20.08 -2.49
CA ASN A 367 -39.95 -20.79 -1.37
C ASN A 367 -38.43 -20.80 -1.48
N GLY A 368 -37.89 -21.01 -2.68
CA GLY A 368 -36.45 -20.92 -2.93
C GLY A 368 -35.88 -19.54 -2.66
N ILE A 369 -36.61 -18.48 -3.10
CA ILE A 369 -36.20 -17.09 -2.81
C ILE A 369 -36.20 -16.83 -1.30
N ASN A 370 -37.21 -17.26 -0.57
CA ASN A 370 -37.28 -17.08 0.89
C ASN A 370 -36.15 -17.81 1.61
N ARG A 371 -35.73 -18.98 1.11
CA ARG A 371 -34.62 -19.75 1.66
C ARG A 371 -33.28 -19.02 1.45
N LEU A 372 -33.05 -18.48 0.25
CA LEU A 372 -31.83 -17.67 -0.03
C LEU A 372 -31.83 -16.37 0.81
N GLN A 373 -32.97 -15.72 0.96
CA GLN A 373 -33.08 -14.55 1.86
C GLN A 373 -32.76 -14.91 3.32
N ALA A 374 -33.21 -16.07 3.79
CA ALA A 374 -32.90 -16.54 5.14
C ALA A 374 -31.40 -16.85 5.32
N VAL A 375 -30.77 -17.43 4.31
CA VAL A 375 -29.30 -17.68 4.31
C VAL A 375 -28.54 -16.36 4.42
N GLU A 376 -28.90 -15.37 3.61
CA GLU A 376 -28.27 -14.06 3.64
C GLU A 376 -28.50 -13.34 4.98
N GLN A 377 -29.67 -13.49 5.58
CA GLN A 377 -29.95 -12.96 6.92
C GLN A 377 -29.02 -13.56 7.99
N VAL A 378 -28.64 -14.85 7.86
CA VAL A 378 -27.68 -15.50 8.74
C VAL A 378 -26.31 -14.87 8.58
N VAL A 379 -25.84 -14.60 7.35
CA VAL A 379 -24.57 -13.91 7.10
C VAL A 379 -24.57 -12.54 7.79
N MET A 380 -25.64 -11.76 7.62
CA MET A 380 -25.74 -10.43 8.20
C MET A 380 -25.83 -10.45 9.74
N ASN A 381 -26.48 -11.43 10.33
CA ASN A 381 -26.51 -11.62 11.77
C ASN A 381 -25.12 -11.98 12.32
N ASN A 382 -24.37 -12.79 11.58
CA ASN A 382 -22.97 -13.11 11.91
C ASN A 382 -22.07 -11.86 11.80
N ALA A 383 -22.27 -11.06 10.75
CA ALA A 383 -21.53 -9.79 10.59
C ALA A 383 -21.75 -8.85 11.79
N ILE A 384 -22.96 -8.74 12.31
CA ILE A 384 -23.26 -7.99 13.54
C ILE A 384 -22.58 -8.64 14.75
N ALA A 385 -22.74 -9.96 14.91
CA ALA A 385 -22.17 -10.69 16.07
C ALA A 385 -20.65 -10.60 16.12
N PHE A 386 -19.96 -10.57 14.96
CA PHE A 386 -18.52 -10.39 14.87
C PHE A 386 -18.10 -8.92 14.90
N GLY A 387 -19.06 -7.97 15.00
CA GLY A 387 -18.74 -6.55 15.05
C GLY A 387 -18.17 -6.01 13.73
N LEU A 388 -18.62 -6.54 12.60
CA LEU A 388 -18.26 -6.12 11.24
C LEU A 388 -19.35 -5.22 10.62
N ALA A 389 -20.58 -5.35 11.09
CA ALA A 389 -21.69 -4.50 10.69
C ALA A 389 -22.40 -3.90 11.91
N LEU A 390 -22.89 -2.69 11.77
CA LEU A 390 -23.75 -2.02 12.75
C LEU A 390 -25.22 -2.40 12.50
N ALA A 391 -25.95 -2.66 13.57
CA ALA A 391 -27.41 -2.78 13.48
C ALA A 391 -28.05 -1.40 13.25
N PRO A 392 -29.17 -1.29 12.50
CA PRO A 392 -29.89 -2.38 11.84
C PRO A 392 -29.28 -2.78 10.50
N VAL A 393 -29.51 -4.04 10.13
CA VAL A 393 -29.25 -4.55 8.76
C VAL A 393 -30.58 -4.92 8.12
N THR A 394 -30.68 -4.81 6.80
CA THR A 394 -31.89 -5.15 6.07
C THR A 394 -31.53 -6.09 4.92
N VAL A 395 -32.17 -7.25 4.89
CA VAL A 395 -32.11 -8.21 3.78
C VAL A 395 -33.47 -8.26 3.13
N THR A 396 -33.57 -7.87 1.86
CA THR A 396 -34.80 -7.86 1.11
C THR A 396 -34.73 -8.79 -0.09
N ALA A 397 -35.83 -9.40 -0.43
CA ALA A 397 -35.98 -10.18 -1.65
C ALA A 397 -37.24 -9.77 -2.37
N THR A 398 -37.13 -9.47 -3.66
CA THR A 398 -38.32 -9.19 -4.49
C THR A 398 -39.15 -10.47 -4.63
N PRO A 399 -40.44 -10.46 -4.29
CA PRO A 399 -41.30 -11.64 -4.41
C PRO A 399 -41.31 -12.22 -5.83
N PHE A 400 -41.35 -13.55 -5.94
CA PHE A 400 -41.22 -14.28 -7.20
C PHE A 400 -42.12 -13.74 -8.30
N ALA A 401 -43.44 -13.62 -8.04
CA ALA A 401 -44.43 -13.15 -9.03
C ALA A 401 -44.13 -11.72 -9.51
N THR A 402 -43.74 -10.83 -8.60
CA THR A 402 -43.37 -9.45 -8.91
C THR A 402 -42.10 -9.41 -9.75
N TYR A 403 -41.07 -10.17 -9.35
CA TYR A 403 -39.79 -10.19 -10.06
C TYR A 403 -39.95 -10.71 -11.49
N VAL A 404 -40.61 -11.85 -11.68
CA VAL A 404 -40.82 -12.45 -13.00
C VAL A 404 -41.67 -11.55 -13.92
N SER A 405 -42.64 -10.84 -13.35
CA SER A 405 -43.44 -9.86 -14.11
C SER A 405 -42.58 -8.67 -14.60
N GLN A 406 -41.66 -8.21 -13.77
CA GLN A 406 -40.76 -7.08 -14.09
C GLN A 406 -39.60 -7.49 -14.99
N ASN A 407 -39.16 -8.76 -14.91
CA ASN A 407 -37.98 -9.30 -15.59
C ASN A 407 -38.31 -10.63 -16.30
N PRO A 408 -39.17 -10.61 -17.35
CA PRO A 408 -39.71 -11.84 -17.96
C PRO A 408 -38.65 -12.73 -18.62
N THR A 409 -37.50 -12.19 -18.98
CA THR A 409 -36.41 -12.94 -19.60
C THR A 409 -35.53 -13.67 -18.58
N ASP A 410 -35.54 -13.26 -17.31
CA ASP A 410 -34.65 -13.81 -16.29
C ASP A 410 -35.12 -15.18 -15.80
N TYR A 411 -36.42 -15.42 -15.70
CA TYR A 411 -36.93 -16.71 -15.25
C TYR A 411 -36.53 -17.87 -16.19
N PRO A 412 -36.76 -17.77 -17.52
CA PRO A 412 -36.29 -18.80 -18.44
C PRO A 412 -34.76 -18.99 -18.43
N ALA A 413 -34.02 -17.93 -18.12
CA ALA A 413 -32.55 -17.98 -18.01
C ALA A 413 -32.06 -18.50 -16.65
N GLY A 414 -32.96 -18.76 -15.69
CA GLY A 414 -32.59 -19.19 -14.34
C GLY A 414 -31.91 -18.12 -13.48
N ILE A 415 -32.13 -16.83 -13.78
CA ILE A 415 -31.46 -15.69 -13.16
C ILE A 415 -32.40 -14.99 -12.17
N TYR A 416 -31.92 -14.73 -10.95
CA TYR A 416 -32.60 -13.90 -9.96
C TYR A 416 -31.68 -12.80 -9.42
N ARG A 417 -32.09 -11.54 -9.58
CA ARG A 417 -31.34 -10.34 -9.12
C ARG A 417 -32.09 -9.55 -8.04
N GLY A 418 -33.13 -10.16 -7.45
CA GLY A 418 -34.01 -9.48 -6.51
C GLY A 418 -33.58 -9.56 -5.05
N LEU A 419 -32.48 -10.22 -4.72
CA LEU A 419 -31.93 -10.25 -3.37
C LEU A 419 -31.03 -9.03 -3.15
N ALA A 420 -31.28 -8.28 -2.09
CA ALA A 420 -30.51 -7.08 -1.77
C ALA A 420 -30.24 -6.97 -0.26
N VAL A 421 -29.09 -6.46 0.08
CA VAL A 421 -28.62 -6.23 1.45
C VAL A 421 -28.28 -4.76 1.64
N SER A 422 -28.71 -4.20 2.77
CA SER A 422 -28.33 -2.85 3.20
C SER A 422 -27.83 -2.89 4.64
N TYR A 423 -26.64 -2.35 4.87
CA TYR A 423 -25.98 -2.33 6.18
C TYR A 423 -24.97 -1.20 6.27
N THR A 424 -24.53 -0.91 7.49
CA THR A 424 -23.44 0.03 7.77
C THR A 424 -22.22 -0.76 8.23
N PRO A 425 -21.12 -0.77 7.48
CA PRO A 425 -19.87 -1.41 7.90
C PRO A 425 -19.31 -0.79 9.16
N GLN A 426 -18.65 -1.60 9.99
CA GLN A 426 -17.94 -1.12 11.19
C GLN A 426 -16.74 -0.27 10.79
N ARG A 427 -16.42 0.75 11.61
CA ARG A 427 -15.26 1.63 11.43
C ARG A 427 -14.48 1.76 12.72
N GLY A 428 -13.17 2.04 12.60
CA GLY A 428 -12.32 2.46 13.70
C GLY A 428 -12.38 3.98 13.92
N PHE A 429 -11.92 4.43 15.07
CA PHE A 429 -11.69 5.86 15.32
C PHE A 429 -10.38 6.28 14.65
N ILE A 430 -10.45 7.30 13.78
CA ILE A 430 -9.27 7.94 13.18
C ILE A 430 -8.82 9.14 14.01
N GLN A 431 -9.76 9.83 14.64
CA GLN A 431 -9.53 11.01 15.47
C GLN A 431 -10.64 11.18 16.47
N ILE A 432 -10.28 11.59 17.70
CA ILE A 432 -11.22 11.99 18.74
C ILE A 432 -10.97 13.47 19.05
N VAL A 433 -12.01 14.27 19.01
CA VAL A 433 -11.99 15.66 19.46
C VAL A 433 -12.92 15.78 20.67
N PHE A 434 -12.40 16.26 21.77
CA PHE A 434 -13.22 16.54 22.95
C PHE A 434 -13.01 17.97 23.42
N TYR A 435 -14.04 18.52 23.98
CA TYR A 435 -14.04 19.89 24.50
C TYR A 435 -14.08 19.85 26.01
N VAL A 436 -13.16 20.58 26.65
CA VAL A 436 -13.14 20.78 28.10
C VAL A 436 -13.68 22.17 28.41
N ASN A 437 -14.82 22.24 29.04
CA ASN A 437 -15.34 23.48 29.59
C ASN A 437 -14.91 23.61 31.06
N VAL A 438 -14.03 24.57 31.35
CA VAL A 438 -13.68 24.90 32.72
C VAL A 438 -14.57 26.05 33.16
N THR A 439 -15.48 25.76 34.09
CA THR A 439 -16.30 26.80 34.73
C THR A 439 -15.63 27.23 36.04
N SER A 440 -15.36 28.51 36.20
CA SER A 440 -14.99 29.07 37.51
C SER A 440 -16.24 29.19 38.38
N PHE A 441 -16.24 28.63 39.57
CA PHE A 441 -17.29 28.94 40.55
C PHE A 441 -17.13 30.40 40.96
N PRO A 442 -18.21 31.20 40.94
CA PRO A 442 -18.16 32.49 41.56
C PRO A 442 -17.79 32.31 43.04
N ALA A 443 -16.78 33.06 43.52
CA ALA A 443 -16.45 33.10 44.93
C ALA A 443 -17.74 33.50 45.68
N ALA A 444 -18.14 32.65 46.63
CA ALA A 444 -19.24 33.00 47.51
C ALA A 444 -18.85 34.30 48.23
N GLY A 445 -19.58 35.37 47.93
CA GLY A 445 -19.43 36.65 48.63
C GLY A 445 -19.92 36.60 50.05
#